data_babb43fd35373cfb918426fca95e9310
#
_entry.id   babb43fd35373cfb918426fca95e9310
#
_cell.length_a   1.000
_cell.length_b   1.000
_cell.length_c   1.000
_cell.angle_alpha   90.00
_cell.angle_beta   90.00
_cell.angle_gamma   90.00
#
_symmetry.space_group_name_H-M   'P 1'
#
loop_
_entity.id
_entity.type
_entity.pdbx_description
1 polymer ?
#
loop_
_entity_poly.entity_id
_entity_poly.type
_entity_poly.pdbx_seq_one_letter_code
_entity_poly.pdbx_strand_id
1 'polypeptide(L)'
;PTTICIRAGAKAIIDGGLVGKVFITGLGLPSEMKDAVLKGACDSFAIWNPVDYGYSSTQIMINILNGAEAGPGSTVKMGRMGETTVGDDGQAAMGDPFTFDKSNVEEFAKIF
;
A
#
# COMPACT_ATOMS: atom_id res chain seq x y z
N PRO A 1 -2.92 7.95 -7.38
CA PRO A 1 -2.73 8.38 -5.99
C PRO A 1 -1.38 7.89 -5.49
N THR A 2 -0.61 8.81 -4.90
CA THR A 2 0.72 8.56 -4.35
C THR A 2 0.85 9.30 -3.04
N THR A 3 1.86 8.98 -2.22
CA THR A 3 2.15 9.69 -0.97
C THR A 3 2.24 11.20 -1.20
N ILE A 4 2.85 11.65 -2.28
CA ILE A 4 2.98 13.07 -2.62
C ILE A 4 1.60 13.74 -2.73
N CYS A 5 0.63 13.09 -3.42
CA CYS A 5 -0.71 13.65 -3.61
C CYS A 5 -1.46 13.77 -2.28
N ILE A 6 -1.51 12.70 -1.47
CA ILE A 6 -2.27 12.74 -0.22
C ILE A 6 -1.60 13.64 0.83
N ARG A 7 -0.28 13.74 0.82
CA ARG A 7 0.46 14.69 1.67
C ARG A 7 0.19 16.14 1.29
N ALA A 8 0.18 16.46 0.00
CA ALA A 8 -0.16 17.79 -0.49
C ALA A 8 -1.62 18.16 -0.15
N GLY A 9 -2.56 17.23 -0.33
CA GLY A 9 -3.95 17.40 0.07
C GLY A 9 -4.13 17.60 1.57
N ALA A 10 -3.44 16.82 2.40
CA ALA A 10 -3.45 16.99 3.85
C ALA A 10 -2.93 18.36 4.27
N LYS A 11 -1.85 18.84 3.62
CA LYS A 11 -1.34 20.18 3.85
C LYS A 11 -2.37 21.25 3.50
N ALA A 12 -3.05 21.14 2.37
CA ALA A 12 -4.10 22.07 1.98
C ALA A 12 -5.28 22.09 2.97
N ILE A 13 -5.67 20.94 3.50
CA ILE A 13 -6.71 20.81 4.55
C ILE A 13 -6.27 21.56 5.83
N ILE A 14 -5.02 21.36 6.26
CA ILE A 14 -4.48 22.01 7.45
C ILE A 14 -4.40 23.52 7.25
N ASP A 15 -3.79 23.98 6.17
CA ASP A 15 -3.58 25.40 5.86
C ASP A 15 -4.92 26.14 5.66
N GLY A 16 -5.92 25.44 5.11
CA GLY A 16 -7.27 25.98 4.89
C GLY A 16 -8.18 25.98 6.13
N GLY A 17 -7.71 25.50 7.29
CA GLY A 17 -8.52 25.40 8.51
C GLY A 17 -9.71 24.43 8.37
N LEU A 18 -9.55 23.38 7.55
CA LEU A 18 -10.60 22.40 7.24
C LEU A 18 -10.46 21.10 8.03
N VAL A 19 -9.51 21.01 8.95
CA VAL A 19 -9.32 19.84 9.83
C VAL A 19 -10.62 19.57 10.61
N GLY A 20 -11.03 18.28 10.64
CA GLY A 20 -12.28 17.84 11.23
C GLY A 20 -13.53 18.07 10.37
N LYS A 21 -13.39 18.71 9.21
CA LYS A 21 -14.48 18.92 8.24
C LYS A 21 -14.25 18.16 6.94
N VAL A 22 -13.00 18.06 6.53
CA VAL A 22 -12.55 17.36 5.31
C VAL A 22 -11.40 16.46 5.68
N PHE A 23 -11.40 15.24 5.16
CA PHE A 23 -10.36 14.25 5.38
C PHE A 23 -9.82 13.77 4.03
N ILE A 24 -8.50 13.50 4.00
CA ILE A 24 -7.90 12.85 2.84
C ILE A 24 -7.52 11.43 3.17
N THR A 25 -7.59 10.55 2.20
CA THR A 25 -7.13 9.16 2.26
C THR A 25 -6.48 8.76 0.95
N GLY A 26 -5.80 7.63 0.93
CA GLY A 26 -5.18 7.07 -0.26
C GLY A 26 -3.98 6.18 0.05
N LEU A 27 -3.05 6.07 -0.89
CA LEU A 27 -1.83 5.30 -0.71
C LEU A 27 -0.70 6.21 -0.23
N GLY A 28 0.00 5.81 0.85
CA GLY A 28 1.07 6.63 1.38
C GLY A 28 2.03 5.88 2.32
N LEU A 29 3.23 6.45 2.47
CA LEU A 29 4.22 5.95 3.42
C LEU A 29 3.95 6.50 4.82
N PRO A 30 4.01 5.68 5.87
CA PRO A 30 3.80 6.11 7.25
C PRO A 30 4.71 7.27 7.68
N SER A 31 5.99 7.24 7.31
CA SER A 31 6.94 8.31 7.64
C SER A 31 6.54 9.68 7.08
N GLU A 32 5.88 9.71 5.91
CA GLU A 32 5.47 10.94 5.26
C GLU A 32 4.06 11.40 5.66
N MET A 33 3.18 10.47 6.09
CA MET A 33 1.78 10.75 6.42
C MET A 33 1.52 10.92 7.91
N LYS A 34 2.46 10.53 8.77
CA LYS A 34 2.34 10.59 10.24
C LYS A 34 1.78 11.93 10.73
N ASP A 35 2.38 13.03 10.29
CA ASP A 35 1.97 14.36 10.74
C ASP A 35 0.54 14.72 10.32
N ALA A 36 0.12 14.29 9.12
CA ALA A 36 -1.23 14.50 8.63
C ALA A 36 -2.27 13.75 9.47
N VAL A 37 -1.94 12.50 9.87
CA VAL A 37 -2.79 11.69 10.73
C VAL A 37 -2.86 12.28 12.14
N LEU A 38 -1.74 12.63 12.74
CA LEU A 38 -1.71 13.19 14.10
C LEU A 38 -2.41 14.53 14.19
N LYS A 39 -2.38 15.34 13.12
CA LYS A 39 -3.09 16.61 13.01
C LYS A 39 -4.58 16.48 12.64
N GLY A 40 -5.05 15.26 12.31
CA GLY A 40 -6.44 15.00 11.99
C GLY A 40 -6.88 15.43 10.58
N ALA A 41 -5.95 15.61 9.65
CA ALA A 41 -6.25 15.87 8.24
C ALA A 41 -6.42 14.57 7.42
N CYS A 42 -5.96 13.44 7.98
CA CYS A 42 -6.07 12.11 7.41
C CYS A 42 -6.45 11.14 8.54
N ASP A 43 -7.59 10.51 8.46
CA ASP A 43 -8.01 9.52 9.48
C ASP A 43 -7.29 8.19 9.29
N SER A 44 -7.16 7.77 8.05
CA SER A 44 -6.45 6.55 7.67
C SER A 44 -5.95 6.61 6.23
N PHE A 45 -4.92 5.84 5.96
CA PHE A 45 -4.38 5.62 4.62
C PHE A 45 -3.80 4.20 4.55
N ALA A 46 -3.44 3.73 3.38
CA ALA A 46 -2.95 2.37 3.23
C ALA A 46 -1.75 2.29 2.28
N ILE A 47 -0.98 1.21 2.38
CA ILE A 47 0.02 0.84 1.38
C ILE A 47 0.32 -0.66 1.47
N TRP A 48 0.64 -1.28 0.34
CA TRP A 48 1.31 -2.57 0.35
C TRP A 48 2.78 -2.39 0.74
N ASN A 49 3.31 -3.30 1.55
CA ASN A 49 4.74 -3.26 1.90
C ASN A 49 5.59 -3.37 0.62
N PRO A 50 6.39 -2.35 0.27
CA PRO A 50 7.18 -2.37 -0.96
C PRO A 50 8.20 -3.51 -1.04
N VAL A 51 8.72 -3.95 0.12
CA VAL A 51 9.66 -5.08 0.20
C VAL A 51 8.96 -6.39 -0.15
N ASP A 52 7.76 -6.61 0.40
CA ASP A 52 6.96 -7.81 0.11
C ASP A 52 6.47 -7.80 -1.33
N TYR A 53 6.12 -6.63 -1.87
CA TYR A 53 5.74 -6.48 -3.26
C TYR A 53 6.89 -6.86 -4.21
N GLY A 54 8.09 -6.32 -3.98
CA GLY A 54 9.29 -6.66 -4.76
C GLY A 54 9.68 -8.14 -4.61
N TYR A 55 9.60 -8.69 -3.40
CA TYR A 55 9.86 -10.10 -3.15
C TYR A 55 8.87 -11.00 -3.92
N SER A 56 7.57 -10.75 -3.80
CA SER A 56 6.52 -11.54 -4.46
C SER A 56 6.67 -11.54 -5.97
N SER A 57 6.87 -10.36 -6.58
CA SER A 57 7.06 -10.23 -8.03
C SER A 57 8.30 -11.00 -8.50
N THR A 58 9.39 -10.94 -7.75
CA THR A 58 10.62 -11.70 -8.07
C THR A 58 10.39 -13.20 -7.99
N GLN A 59 9.67 -13.68 -6.96
CA GLN A 59 9.35 -15.11 -6.83
C GLN A 59 8.48 -15.60 -7.98
N ILE A 60 7.47 -14.83 -8.37
CA ILE A 60 6.63 -15.16 -9.53
C ILE A 60 7.49 -15.26 -10.80
N MET A 61 8.36 -14.27 -11.03
CA MET A 61 9.25 -14.26 -12.19
C MET A 61 10.17 -15.48 -12.22
N ILE A 62 10.79 -15.84 -11.10
CA ILE A 62 11.65 -17.04 -10.99
C ILE A 62 10.85 -18.30 -11.32
N ASN A 63 9.63 -18.42 -10.82
CA ASN A 63 8.79 -19.58 -11.10
C ASN A 63 8.43 -19.68 -12.59
N ILE A 64 8.09 -18.56 -13.24
CA ILE A 64 7.81 -18.52 -14.69
C ILE A 64 9.05 -18.94 -15.49
N LEU A 65 10.23 -18.44 -15.14
CA LEU A 65 11.48 -18.83 -15.80
C LEU A 65 11.79 -20.32 -15.62
N ASN A 66 11.31 -20.94 -14.57
CA ASN A 66 11.42 -22.37 -14.31
C ASN A 66 10.25 -23.20 -14.91
N GLY A 67 9.43 -22.58 -15.76
CA GLY A 67 8.37 -23.26 -16.50
C GLY A 67 7.00 -23.29 -15.83
N ALA A 68 6.78 -22.50 -14.77
CA ALA A 68 5.45 -22.36 -14.19
C ALA A 68 4.51 -21.58 -15.11
N GLU A 69 3.27 -22.02 -15.22
CA GLU A 69 2.24 -21.26 -15.90
C GLU A 69 1.83 -20.02 -15.10
N ALA A 70 1.53 -18.92 -15.82
CA ALA A 70 1.11 -17.66 -15.23
C ALA A 70 0.02 -16.94 -16.06
N GLY A 71 -0.71 -17.71 -16.88
CA GLY A 71 -1.88 -17.21 -17.61
C GLY A 71 -3.11 -17.08 -16.71
N PRO A 72 -4.21 -16.48 -17.22
CA PRO A 72 -5.47 -16.41 -16.51
C PRO A 72 -5.92 -17.76 -15.95
N GLY A 73 -6.35 -17.78 -14.70
CA GLY A 73 -6.74 -19.01 -13.98
C GLY A 73 -5.58 -19.83 -13.39
N SER A 74 -4.31 -19.52 -13.74
CA SER A 74 -3.17 -20.21 -13.15
C SER A 74 -2.94 -19.77 -11.70
N THR A 75 -2.43 -20.67 -10.86
CA THR A 75 -1.98 -20.34 -9.52
C THR A 75 -0.49 -20.02 -9.55
N VAL A 76 -0.13 -18.81 -9.13
CA VAL A 76 1.26 -18.37 -9.04
C VAL A 76 1.72 -18.32 -7.58
N LYS A 77 2.95 -18.82 -7.32
CA LYS A 77 3.54 -18.86 -5.99
C LYS A 77 4.39 -17.63 -5.74
N MET A 78 4.18 -17.01 -4.59
CA MET A 78 4.85 -15.77 -4.16
C MET A 78 5.86 -15.99 -3.01
N GLY A 79 6.37 -17.22 -2.89
CA GLY A 79 7.31 -17.60 -1.82
C GLY A 79 6.65 -17.52 -0.43
N ARG A 80 7.27 -16.78 0.52
CA ARG A 80 6.71 -16.61 1.88
C ARG A 80 5.35 -15.90 1.91
N MET A 81 4.98 -15.21 0.83
CA MET A 81 3.69 -14.51 0.71
C MET A 81 2.56 -15.43 0.24
N GLY A 82 2.83 -16.75 0.11
CA GLY A 82 1.82 -17.71 -0.27
C GLY A 82 1.64 -17.81 -1.79
N GLU A 83 0.40 -17.93 -2.22
CA GLU A 83 0.04 -18.07 -3.63
C GLU A 83 -1.23 -17.28 -3.94
N THR A 84 -1.42 -16.94 -5.21
CA THR A 84 -2.63 -16.26 -5.70
C THR A 84 -3.01 -16.80 -7.08
N THR A 85 -4.28 -16.64 -7.45
CA THR A 85 -4.75 -17.00 -8.79
C THR A 85 -4.70 -15.78 -9.69
N VAL A 86 -4.17 -15.95 -10.89
CA VAL A 86 -4.15 -14.91 -11.92
C VAL A 86 -5.56 -14.68 -12.43
N GLY A 87 -6.05 -13.46 -12.36
CA GLY A 87 -7.36 -13.07 -12.88
C GLY A 87 -7.43 -13.10 -14.40
N ASP A 88 -8.64 -13.01 -14.96
CA ASP A 88 -8.87 -12.98 -16.41
C ASP A 88 -8.19 -11.77 -17.09
N ASP A 89 -7.93 -10.71 -16.33
CA ASP A 89 -7.22 -9.52 -16.76
C ASP A 89 -5.68 -9.63 -16.65
N GLY A 90 -5.17 -10.79 -16.23
CA GLY A 90 -3.74 -11.05 -16.03
C GLY A 90 -3.17 -10.51 -14.73
N GLN A 91 -4.00 -10.03 -13.80
CA GLN A 91 -3.54 -9.53 -12.50
C GLN A 91 -3.36 -10.66 -11.49
N ALA A 92 -2.27 -10.59 -10.72
CA ALA A 92 -1.99 -11.47 -9.59
C ALA A 92 -1.94 -10.61 -8.31
N ALA A 93 -3.00 -10.64 -7.51
CA ALA A 93 -3.10 -9.81 -6.30
C ALA A 93 -2.23 -10.39 -5.18
N MET A 94 -1.42 -9.54 -4.54
CA MET A 94 -0.62 -9.90 -3.37
C MET A 94 -1.45 -9.99 -2.08
N GLY A 95 -2.68 -9.47 -2.10
CA GLY A 95 -3.57 -9.32 -0.95
C GLY A 95 -3.93 -7.85 -0.68
N ASP A 96 -4.62 -7.62 0.44
CA ASP A 96 -5.06 -6.28 0.82
C ASP A 96 -3.89 -5.42 1.31
N PRO A 97 -3.94 -4.10 1.10
CA PRO A 97 -2.96 -3.18 1.67
C PRO A 97 -3.11 -3.09 3.19
N PHE A 98 -2.01 -2.85 3.87
CA PHE A 98 -2.04 -2.58 5.31
C PHE A 98 -2.52 -1.14 5.55
N THR A 99 -3.46 -1.00 6.49
CA THR A 99 -4.05 0.29 6.84
C THR A 99 -3.35 0.92 8.04
N PHE A 100 -3.02 2.20 7.90
CA PHE A 100 -2.41 3.01 8.94
C PHE A 100 -3.38 4.08 9.42
N ASP A 101 -3.42 4.27 10.73
CA ASP A 101 -4.21 5.28 11.41
C ASP A 101 -3.45 5.82 12.64
N LYS A 102 -4.14 6.58 13.47
CA LYS A 102 -3.55 7.19 14.66
C LYS A 102 -3.02 6.18 15.68
N SER A 103 -3.53 4.94 15.68
CA SER A 103 -3.14 3.89 16.64
C SER A 103 -1.78 3.26 16.31
N ASN A 104 -1.36 3.29 15.05
CA ASN A 104 -0.18 2.54 14.59
C ASN A 104 0.83 3.35 13.78
N VAL A 105 0.44 4.50 13.23
CA VAL A 105 1.29 5.27 12.31
C VAL A 105 2.65 5.66 12.89
N GLU A 106 2.73 5.95 14.20
CA GLU A 106 3.98 6.36 14.84
C GLU A 106 5.01 5.23 14.91
N GLU A 107 4.56 4.00 15.11
CA GLU A 107 5.42 2.81 15.12
C GLU A 107 5.97 2.53 13.72
N PHE A 108 5.08 2.46 12.74
CA PHE A 108 5.45 2.15 11.36
C PHE A 108 6.22 3.27 10.67
N ALA A 109 6.06 4.52 11.06
CA ALA A 109 6.86 5.65 10.57
C ALA A 109 8.36 5.56 10.92
N LYS A 110 8.76 4.62 11.78
CA LYS A 110 10.18 4.33 12.10
C LYS A 110 10.78 3.26 11.18
N ILE A 111 9.94 2.57 10.43
CA ILE A 111 10.34 1.43 9.60
C ILE A 111 10.45 1.86 8.13
N PHE A 112 9.51 2.64 7.63
CA PHE A 112 9.46 3.19 6.26
C PHE A 112 8.53 4.40 6.14
#